data_7627fceb3985ac264f83e03a42cd8514
#
_entry.id   7627fceb3985ac264f83e03a42cd8514
#
_cell.length_a   1.000
_cell.length_b   1.000
_cell.length_c   1.000
_cell.angle_alpha   90.00
_cell.angle_beta   90.00
_cell.angle_gamma   90.00
#
_symmetry.space_group_name_H-M   'P 1'
#
loop_
_entity.id
_entity.type
_entity.pdbx_description
1 polymer ?
#
loop_
_entity_poly.entity_id
_entity_poly.type
_entity_poly.pdbx_seq_one_letter_code
_entity_poly.pdbx_strand_id
1 'polypeptide(L)'
;MVPPPPPPVAVKGEGKKPAKKWATVEISKADEALRYYSAQGYTLLNNYLRARPYKQREAIDTLLSRSYLNDEPTSTGEFDKAMKAYVADVEAGLAKLPASPDLSFVYRGLALDKPELAALKDQFTGVGNIVVEPGFMSTSPDKAWVNDTLLKIRLPAGHGGRLLGDAAHFKGEAEMLFPTQTRLRVDRVVSSTSGDFDTLLNTIPTSDNASDNRSRIKRLIEVSVL
;
A
#
# COMPACT_ATOMS: atom_id res chain seq x y z
N MET A 1 -59.07 -49.74 35.17
CA MET A 1 -57.64 -50.11 35.18
C MET A 1 -56.94 -49.34 34.05
N VAL A 2 -56.06 -48.50 34.42
CA VAL A 2 -55.25 -47.75 33.45
C VAL A 2 -54.02 -48.60 33.15
N PRO A 3 -53.62 -48.80 31.87
CA PRO A 3 -52.45 -49.59 31.53
C PRO A 3 -51.15 -48.85 31.94
N PRO A 4 -50.11 -49.58 32.31
CA PRO A 4 -48.83 -48.96 32.72
C PRO A 4 -48.17 -48.28 31.57
N PRO A 5 -47.39 -47.21 31.82
CA PRO A 5 -46.70 -46.47 30.80
C PRO A 5 -45.58 -47.32 30.14
N PRO A 6 -45.27 -47.10 28.84
CA PRO A 6 -44.24 -47.84 28.14
C PRO A 6 -42.87 -47.51 28.69
N PRO A 7 -41.89 -48.43 28.58
CA PRO A 7 -40.50 -48.20 29.05
C PRO A 7 -39.79 -47.14 28.26
N PRO A 8 -38.86 -46.43 28.87
CA PRO A 8 -38.10 -45.36 28.17
C PRO A 8 -37.23 -45.91 27.01
N VAL A 9 -37.38 -45.30 25.82
CA VAL A 9 -36.58 -45.61 24.65
C VAL A 9 -35.14 -45.12 24.89
N ALA A 10 -34.19 -46.04 24.82
CA ALA A 10 -32.78 -45.71 24.92
C ALA A 10 -32.38 -44.81 23.74
N VAL A 11 -32.06 -43.54 24.03
CA VAL A 11 -31.48 -42.61 23.08
C VAL A 11 -30.04 -43.07 22.80
N LYS A 12 -29.79 -43.59 21.61
CA LYS A 12 -28.44 -43.88 21.14
C LYS A 12 -27.65 -42.57 21.15
N GLY A 13 -26.59 -42.54 21.97
CA GLY A 13 -25.70 -41.40 22.07
C GLY A 13 -25.16 -41.00 20.68
N GLU A 14 -25.42 -39.76 20.30
CA GLU A 14 -24.79 -39.16 19.14
C GLU A 14 -23.28 -39.15 19.36
N GLY A 15 -22.59 -39.92 18.52
CA GLY A 15 -21.14 -39.95 18.49
C GLY A 15 -20.61 -38.52 18.25
N LYS A 16 -19.89 -37.98 19.23
CA LYS A 16 -19.20 -36.70 19.10
C LYS A 16 -18.34 -36.75 17.83
N LYS A 17 -18.73 -36.01 16.79
CA LYS A 17 -17.88 -35.78 15.62
C LYS A 17 -16.54 -35.17 16.11
N PRO A 18 -15.41 -35.72 15.68
CA PRO A 18 -14.13 -35.15 16.08
C PRO A 18 -14.11 -33.68 15.68
N ALA A 19 -13.78 -32.79 16.63
CA ALA A 19 -13.60 -31.38 16.36
C ALA A 19 -12.55 -31.24 15.26
N LYS A 20 -12.92 -30.64 14.11
CA LYS A 20 -11.95 -30.29 13.09
C LYS A 20 -10.89 -29.41 13.75
N LYS A 21 -9.67 -29.93 13.92
CA LYS A 21 -8.51 -29.12 14.22
C LYS A 21 -8.32 -28.18 13.03
N TRP A 22 -8.70 -26.93 13.19
CA TRP A 22 -8.32 -25.89 12.25
C TRP A 22 -6.81 -25.77 12.34
N ALA A 23 -6.13 -26.10 11.26
CA ALA A 23 -4.71 -25.81 11.15
C ALA A 23 -4.56 -24.30 11.29
N THR A 24 -3.92 -23.85 12.37
CA THR A 24 -3.52 -22.45 12.52
C THR A 24 -2.48 -22.22 11.43
N VAL A 25 -2.86 -21.51 10.37
CA VAL A 25 -1.88 -21.07 9.37
C VAL A 25 -1.00 -20.05 10.08
N GLU A 26 0.24 -20.42 10.36
CA GLU A 26 1.22 -19.47 10.90
C GLU A 26 1.46 -18.41 9.83
N ILE A 27 0.97 -17.19 10.08
CA ILE A 27 1.24 -16.04 9.24
C ILE A 27 2.72 -15.68 9.45
N SER A 28 3.51 -15.66 8.39
CA SER A 28 4.92 -15.29 8.51
C SER A 28 5.06 -13.81 8.93
N LYS A 29 6.16 -13.48 9.59
CA LYS A 29 6.46 -12.10 10.00
C LYS A 29 6.42 -11.12 8.83
N ALA A 30 6.88 -11.55 7.66
CA ALA A 30 6.85 -10.76 6.42
C ALA A 30 5.42 -10.49 5.94
N ASP A 31 4.52 -11.47 6.00
CA ASP A 31 3.13 -11.30 5.59
C ASP A 31 2.38 -10.40 6.58
N GLU A 32 2.68 -10.52 7.87
CA GLU A 32 2.13 -9.63 8.91
C GLU A 32 2.63 -8.19 8.71
N ALA A 33 3.92 -8.01 8.43
CA ALA A 33 4.54 -6.71 8.17
C ALA A 33 3.89 -6.01 6.97
N LEU A 34 3.73 -6.72 5.86
CA LEU A 34 3.08 -6.20 4.66
C LEU A 34 1.62 -5.81 4.92
N ARG A 35 0.88 -6.66 5.63
CA ARG A 35 -0.52 -6.39 5.97
C ARG A 35 -0.67 -5.17 6.89
N TYR A 36 0.21 -5.03 7.88
CA TYR A 36 0.21 -3.86 8.74
C TYR A 36 0.63 -2.59 7.98
N TYR A 37 1.61 -2.71 7.09
CA TYR A 37 2.00 -1.61 6.21
C TYR A 37 0.78 -1.06 5.45
N SER A 38 0.00 -1.90 4.79
CA SER A 38 -1.18 -1.48 4.01
C SER A 38 -2.30 -0.88 4.87
N ALA A 39 -2.33 -1.16 6.18
CA ALA A 39 -3.33 -0.62 7.10
C ALA A 39 -2.94 0.75 7.68
N GLN A 40 -1.81 0.81 8.36
CA GLN A 40 -1.39 1.94 9.19
C GLN A 40 0.11 2.25 9.10
N GLY A 41 0.92 1.23 8.81
CA GLY A 41 2.38 1.32 8.84
C GLY A 41 2.97 2.19 7.72
N TYR A 42 2.22 2.42 6.64
CA TYR A 42 2.70 3.16 5.47
C TYR A 42 3.19 4.58 5.79
N THR A 43 2.51 5.27 6.70
CA THR A 43 2.91 6.64 7.09
C THR A 43 4.25 6.64 7.80
N LEU A 44 4.42 5.74 8.77
CA LEU A 44 5.67 5.62 9.54
C LEU A 44 6.83 5.23 8.63
N LEU A 45 6.71 4.11 7.93
CA LEU A 45 7.80 3.60 7.10
C LEU A 45 8.18 4.54 5.98
N ASN A 46 7.20 5.12 5.29
CA ASN A 46 7.48 6.03 4.19
C ASN A 46 8.07 7.37 4.67
N ASN A 47 7.67 7.87 5.84
CA ASN A 47 8.31 9.06 6.41
C ASN A 47 9.75 8.76 6.83
N TYR A 48 10.02 7.61 7.46
CA TYR A 48 11.37 7.18 7.79
C TYR A 48 12.25 7.08 6.53
N LEU A 49 11.80 6.37 5.49
CA LEU A 49 12.53 6.15 4.25
C LEU A 49 12.77 7.45 3.45
N ARG A 50 11.84 8.41 3.54
CA ARG A 50 11.94 9.72 2.89
C ARG A 50 12.63 10.78 3.75
N ALA A 51 13.20 10.41 4.89
CA ALA A 51 13.79 11.31 5.89
C ALA A 51 12.85 12.47 6.28
N ARG A 52 11.54 12.19 6.40
CA ARG A 52 10.52 13.15 6.80
C ARG A 52 10.21 13.04 8.29
N PRO A 53 9.70 14.12 8.91
CA PRO A 53 9.25 14.06 10.30
C PRO A 53 8.19 12.99 10.53
N TYR A 54 8.32 12.25 11.61
CA TYR A 54 7.34 11.30 12.13
C TYR A 54 7.32 11.35 13.65
N LYS A 55 6.25 10.85 14.25
CA LYS A 55 6.10 10.81 15.70
C LYS A 55 6.94 9.66 16.27
N GLN A 56 8.09 9.99 16.82
CA GLN A 56 9.07 9.01 17.32
C GLN A 56 8.46 8.06 18.36
N ARG A 57 7.61 8.56 19.28
CA ARG A 57 6.95 7.69 20.28
C ARG A 57 6.05 6.65 19.63
N GLU A 58 5.20 7.06 18.69
CA GLU A 58 4.34 6.12 17.96
C GLU A 58 5.14 5.10 17.14
N ALA A 59 6.30 5.51 16.63
CA ALA A 59 7.21 4.62 15.93
C ALA A 59 7.79 3.54 16.86
N ILE A 60 8.26 3.94 18.06
CA ILE A 60 8.78 3.02 19.08
C ILE A 60 7.67 2.04 19.51
N ASP A 61 6.48 2.53 19.83
CA ASP A 61 5.34 1.70 20.24
C ASP A 61 4.97 0.68 19.13
N THR A 62 5.05 1.09 17.87
CA THR A 62 4.85 0.20 16.73
C THR A 62 5.91 -0.89 16.68
N LEU A 63 7.19 -0.52 16.80
CA LEU A 63 8.30 -1.48 16.73
C LEU A 63 8.27 -2.48 17.89
N LEU A 64 7.89 -2.04 19.11
CA LEU A 64 7.70 -2.91 20.27
C LEU A 64 6.53 -3.87 20.05
N SER A 65 5.37 -3.36 19.64
CA SER A 65 4.17 -4.19 19.43
C SER A 65 4.33 -5.21 18.32
N ARG A 66 5.27 -5.00 17.39
CA ARG A 66 5.57 -5.88 16.26
C ARG A 66 6.86 -6.70 16.45
N SER A 67 7.41 -6.71 17.66
CA SER A 67 8.60 -7.48 18.01
C SER A 67 9.84 -7.16 17.14
N TYR A 68 9.99 -5.89 16.75
CA TYR A 68 11.22 -5.36 16.16
C TYR A 68 12.15 -4.77 17.22
N LEU A 69 11.60 -4.44 18.38
CA LEU A 69 12.30 -4.08 19.60
C LEU A 69 11.78 -4.95 20.73
N ASN A 70 12.65 -5.33 21.67
CA ASN A 70 12.26 -6.01 22.91
C ASN A 70 11.92 -4.99 24.01
N ASP A 71 12.69 -3.90 24.04
CA ASP A 71 12.57 -2.80 25.01
C ASP A 71 12.68 -1.45 24.28
N GLU A 72 12.48 -0.36 25.00
CA GLU A 72 12.72 0.98 24.44
C GLU A 72 14.17 1.12 23.97
N PRO A 73 14.41 1.64 22.75
CA PRO A 73 15.75 1.75 22.21
C PRO A 73 16.57 2.75 23.02
N THR A 74 17.77 2.35 23.41
CA THR A 74 18.72 3.18 24.16
C THR A 74 19.57 4.07 23.26
N SER A 75 19.53 3.85 21.96
CA SER A 75 20.27 4.61 20.95
C SER A 75 19.51 4.76 19.64
N THR A 76 19.88 5.79 18.87
CA THR A 76 19.38 5.96 17.49
C THR A 76 19.76 4.79 16.59
N GLY A 77 20.90 4.12 16.85
CA GLY A 77 21.34 2.97 16.09
C GLY A 77 20.45 1.73 16.28
N GLU A 78 19.97 1.49 17.50
CA GLU A 78 19.01 0.40 17.78
C GLU A 78 17.66 0.68 17.09
N PHE A 79 17.18 1.90 17.19
CA PHE A 79 15.96 2.32 16.49
C PHE A 79 16.09 2.15 14.96
N ASP A 80 17.17 2.64 14.37
CA ASP A 80 17.43 2.53 12.94
C ASP A 80 17.53 1.08 12.46
N LYS A 81 18.18 0.22 13.24
CA LYS A 81 18.25 -1.23 12.97
C LYS A 81 16.86 -1.87 12.96
N ALA A 82 16.01 -1.53 13.92
CA ALA A 82 14.65 -2.04 14.02
C ALA A 82 13.78 -1.55 12.85
N MET A 83 13.88 -0.27 12.47
CA MET A 83 13.18 0.27 11.30
C MET A 83 13.61 -0.42 10.01
N LYS A 84 14.91 -0.65 9.81
CA LYS A 84 15.43 -1.38 8.65
C LYS A 84 14.94 -2.82 8.60
N ALA A 85 14.87 -3.50 9.74
CA ALA A 85 14.33 -4.85 9.83
C ALA A 85 12.83 -4.87 9.43
N TYR A 86 12.06 -3.88 9.88
CA TYR A 86 10.66 -3.77 9.52
C TYR A 86 10.49 -3.50 8.00
N VAL A 87 11.27 -2.59 7.41
CA VAL A 87 11.28 -2.36 5.96
C VAL A 87 11.60 -3.65 5.21
N ALA A 88 12.63 -4.40 5.63
CA ALA A 88 13.03 -5.66 5.00
C ALA A 88 11.91 -6.72 5.04
N ASP A 89 11.17 -6.81 6.14
CA ASP A 89 10.03 -7.74 6.24
C ASP A 89 8.89 -7.33 5.31
N VAL A 90 8.59 -6.03 5.14
CA VAL A 90 7.59 -5.57 4.16
C VAL A 90 8.03 -5.90 2.73
N GLU A 91 9.31 -5.68 2.39
CA GLU A 91 9.86 -6.05 1.08
C GLU A 91 9.80 -7.57 0.84
N ALA A 92 10.15 -8.36 1.86
CA ALA A 92 10.06 -9.82 1.78
C ALA A 92 8.60 -10.30 1.61
N GLY A 93 7.64 -9.68 2.28
CA GLY A 93 6.22 -9.95 2.10
C GLY A 93 5.75 -9.59 0.69
N LEU A 94 6.17 -8.44 0.19
CA LEU A 94 5.86 -7.99 -1.17
C LEU A 94 6.44 -8.94 -2.23
N ALA A 95 7.67 -9.40 -2.04
CA ALA A 95 8.35 -10.31 -2.97
C ALA A 95 7.70 -11.69 -3.07
N LYS A 96 6.96 -12.14 -2.04
CA LYS A 96 6.21 -13.40 -2.06
C LYS A 96 4.94 -13.32 -2.91
N LEU A 97 4.41 -12.13 -3.14
CA LEU A 97 3.22 -11.97 -3.95
C LEU A 97 3.51 -12.35 -5.41
N PRO A 98 2.53 -12.92 -6.12
CA PRO A 98 2.69 -13.23 -7.52
C PRO A 98 3.03 -11.99 -8.34
N ALA A 99 3.73 -12.17 -9.44
CA ALA A 99 3.94 -11.10 -10.41
C ALA A 99 2.57 -10.52 -10.80
N SER A 100 2.50 -9.20 -10.86
CA SER A 100 1.26 -8.55 -11.27
C SER A 100 0.93 -8.87 -12.73
N PRO A 101 -0.36 -8.91 -13.10
CA PRO A 101 -0.75 -9.09 -14.49
C PRO A 101 -0.16 -7.99 -15.37
N ASP A 102 -0.12 -8.24 -16.68
CA ASP A 102 0.32 -7.25 -17.67
C ASP A 102 -0.66 -6.06 -17.67
N LEU A 103 -0.32 -5.04 -16.91
CA LEU A 103 -0.98 -3.76 -16.87
C LEU A 103 -0.13 -2.73 -17.59
N SER A 104 -0.75 -1.94 -18.46
CA SER A 104 -0.02 -0.88 -19.16
C SER A 104 0.20 0.35 -18.27
N PHE A 105 -0.74 0.61 -17.35
CA PHE A 105 -0.74 1.82 -16.52
C PHE A 105 -1.27 1.55 -15.12
N VAL A 106 -0.77 2.34 -14.18
CA VAL A 106 -1.36 2.53 -12.84
C VAL A 106 -1.39 4.04 -12.53
N TYR A 107 -2.13 4.40 -11.50
CA TYR A 107 -2.43 5.80 -11.20
C TYR A 107 -2.13 6.12 -9.74
N ARG A 108 -1.74 7.39 -9.50
CA ARG A 108 -1.49 7.89 -8.15
C ARG A 108 -1.77 9.39 -8.07
N GLY A 109 -2.40 9.83 -6.97
CA GLY A 109 -2.51 11.24 -6.62
C GLY A 109 -1.38 11.69 -5.69
N LEU A 110 -0.82 12.86 -5.93
CA LEU A 110 0.20 13.48 -5.09
C LEU A 110 -0.19 14.90 -4.70
N ALA A 111 0.13 15.30 -3.48
CA ALA A 111 -0.10 16.66 -2.97
C ALA A 111 1.19 17.50 -3.13
N LEU A 112 1.69 17.69 -4.36
CA LEU A 112 2.99 18.32 -4.62
C LEU A 112 3.03 19.82 -4.32
N ASP A 113 1.88 20.48 -4.14
CA ASP A 113 1.84 21.91 -3.79
C ASP A 113 2.08 22.18 -2.30
N LYS A 114 2.24 21.16 -1.48
CA LYS A 114 2.65 21.33 -0.09
C LYS A 114 4.08 21.86 -0.03
N PRO A 115 4.35 22.91 0.77
CA PRO A 115 5.68 23.54 0.85
C PRO A 115 6.82 22.57 1.14
N GLU A 116 6.58 21.59 2.02
CA GLU A 116 7.57 20.57 2.37
C GLU A 116 7.88 19.59 1.23
N LEU A 117 7.15 19.65 0.11
CA LEU A 117 7.34 18.83 -1.08
C LEU A 117 7.91 19.60 -2.28
N ALA A 118 8.35 20.85 -2.08
CA ALA A 118 8.85 21.69 -3.18
C ALA A 118 9.97 21.02 -3.99
N ALA A 119 10.96 20.44 -3.33
CA ALA A 119 12.05 19.74 -4.02
C ALA A 119 11.55 18.51 -4.81
N LEU A 120 10.57 17.78 -4.29
CA LEU A 120 9.96 16.66 -5.01
C LEU A 120 9.13 17.15 -6.20
N LYS A 121 8.43 18.27 -6.04
CA LYS A 121 7.69 18.90 -7.13
C LYS A 121 8.63 19.28 -8.29
N ASP A 122 9.78 19.89 -7.99
CA ASP A 122 10.77 20.27 -9.01
C ASP A 122 11.28 19.05 -9.78
N GLN A 123 11.50 17.92 -9.09
CA GLN A 123 11.87 16.68 -9.76
C GLN A 123 10.77 16.18 -10.71
N PHE A 124 9.50 16.19 -10.28
CA PHE A 124 8.38 15.72 -11.09
C PHE A 124 7.97 16.68 -12.21
N THR A 125 8.34 17.94 -12.17
CA THR A 125 7.98 18.92 -13.22
C THR A 125 9.01 19.06 -14.34
N GLY A 126 10.19 18.45 -14.21
CA GLY A 126 11.22 18.42 -15.25
C GLY A 126 11.07 17.19 -16.17
N VAL A 127 10.63 17.39 -17.40
CA VAL A 127 10.57 16.30 -18.40
C VAL A 127 11.97 15.72 -18.63
N GLY A 128 12.07 14.39 -18.61
CA GLY A 128 13.33 13.65 -18.69
C GLY A 128 13.98 13.37 -17.33
N ASN A 129 13.55 14.03 -16.27
CA ASN A 129 14.09 13.78 -14.94
C ASN A 129 13.83 12.32 -14.50
N ILE A 130 14.78 11.79 -13.72
CA ILE A 130 14.62 10.52 -13.01
C ILE A 130 14.29 10.85 -11.57
N VAL A 131 13.11 10.46 -11.15
CA VAL A 131 12.65 10.56 -9.76
C VAL A 131 12.82 9.21 -9.09
N VAL A 132 13.52 9.19 -7.95
CA VAL A 132 13.64 7.98 -7.12
C VAL A 132 12.66 8.11 -5.97
N GLU A 133 11.75 7.15 -5.82
CA GLU A 133 10.86 7.06 -4.67
C GLU A 133 11.56 6.26 -3.56
N PRO A 134 12.03 6.91 -2.49
CA PRO A 134 12.77 6.21 -1.45
C PRO A 134 11.89 5.23 -0.66
N GLY A 135 10.61 5.55 -0.51
CA GLY A 135 9.64 4.72 0.19
C GLY A 135 8.94 3.73 -0.73
N PHE A 136 8.03 2.98 -0.15
CA PHE A 136 7.11 2.18 -0.93
C PHE A 136 6.13 3.08 -1.68
N MET A 137 5.82 2.72 -2.91
CA MET A 137 4.93 3.51 -3.75
C MET A 137 3.60 2.79 -3.96
N SER A 138 2.56 3.23 -3.23
CA SER A 138 1.19 2.77 -3.43
C SER A 138 0.57 3.44 -4.65
N THR A 139 -0.04 2.64 -5.51
CA THR A 139 -0.73 3.04 -6.74
C THR A 139 -2.00 2.21 -6.91
N SER A 140 -2.86 2.57 -7.86
CA SER A 140 -4.02 1.76 -8.20
C SER A 140 -4.13 1.58 -9.72
N PRO A 141 -4.43 0.38 -10.22
CA PRO A 141 -4.73 0.16 -11.62
C PRO A 141 -6.11 0.74 -12.03
N ASP A 142 -7.02 0.90 -11.07
CA ASP A 142 -8.42 1.22 -11.36
C ASP A 142 -8.69 2.72 -11.31
N LYS A 143 -8.03 3.47 -10.41
CA LYS A 143 -8.32 4.88 -10.20
C LYS A 143 -7.22 5.64 -9.48
N ALA A 144 -7.07 6.94 -9.79
CA ALA A 144 -6.24 7.86 -9.01
C ALA A 144 -7.05 8.49 -7.86
N TRP A 145 -6.48 8.52 -6.65
CA TRP A 145 -7.01 9.35 -5.56
C TRP A 145 -6.71 10.82 -5.87
N VAL A 146 -7.76 11.65 -5.96
CA VAL A 146 -7.63 13.03 -6.42
C VAL A 146 -6.82 13.88 -5.44
N ASN A 147 -5.78 14.53 -5.97
CA ASN A 147 -4.94 15.51 -5.32
C ASN A 147 -4.60 16.65 -6.31
N ASP A 148 -3.73 17.59 -5.92
CA ASP A 148 -3.31 18.68 -6.81
C ASP A 148 -2.52 18.18 -8.06
N THR A 149 -1.95 17.00 -7.96
CA THR A 149 -1.20 16.35 -9.04
C THR A 149 -1.64 14.90 -9.20
N LEU A 150 -1.93 14.49 -10.43
CA LEU A 150 -2.19 13.10 -10.77
C LEU A 150 -1.05 12.54 -11.62
N LEU A 151 -0.58 11.36 -11.24
CA LEU A 151 0.38 10.58 -12.03
C LEU A 151 -0.34 9.51 -12.83
N LYS A 152 -0.03 9.40 -14.11
CA LYS A 152 -0.29 8.25 -14.96
C LYS A 152 1.04 7.54 -15.19
N ILE A 153 1.17 6.36 -14.64
CA ILE A 153 2.45 5.64 -14.54
C ILE A 153 2.44 4.49 -15.53
N ARG A 154 3.29 4.55 -16.55
CA ARG A 154 3.48 3.48 -17.51
C ARG A 154 4.33 2.37 -16.90
N LEU A 155 3.88 1.14 -17.08
CA LEU A 155 4.56 -0.06 -16.59
C LEU A 155 5.25 -0.78 -17.74
N PRO A 156 6.58 -1.04 -17.65
CA PRO A 156 7.26 -1.97 -18.55
C PRO A 156 6.91 -3.41 -18.17
N ALA A 157 7.12 -4.33 -19.08
CA ALA A 157 7.06 -5.75 -18.75
C ALA A 157 8.07 -6.09 -17.65
N GLY A 158 7.67 -6.91 -16.70
CA GLY A 158 8.52 -7.33 -15.59
C GLY A 158 8.75 -6.27 -14.51
N HIS A 159 7.94 -5.20 -14.45
CA HIS A 159 8.01 -4.20 -13.39
C HIS A 159 7.89 -4.83 -11.98
N GLY A 160 8.47 -4.17 -10.97
CA GLY A 160 8.54 -4.69 -9.60
C GLY A 160 7.24 -4.55 -8.78
N GLY A 161 6.21 -3.88 -9.29
CA GLY A 161 4.95 -3.69 -8.57
C GLY A 161 4.18 -5.00 -8.36
N ARG A 162 3.47 -5.10 -7.24
CA ARG A 162 2.65 -6.26 -6.86
C ARG A 162 1.26 -5.81 -6.45
N LEU A 163 0.22 -6.47 -6.93
CA LEU A 163 -1.14 -6.32 -6.42
C LEU A 163 -1.22 -6.94 -5.04
N LEU A 164 -1.67 -6.19 -4.06
CA LEU A 164 -1.77 -6.68 -2.69
C LEU A 164 -2.90 -7.69 -2.51
N GLY A 165 -4.02 -7.55 -3.23
CA GLY A 165 -5.13 -8.48 -3.17
C GLY A 165 -5.54 -8.82 -1.73
N ASP A 166 -5.50 -10.10 -1.34
CA ASP A 166 -5.84 -10.55 0.00
C ASP A 166 -4.83 -10.12 1.08
N ALA A 167 -3.61 -9.71 0.69
CA ALA A 167 -2.62 -9.17 1.62
C ALA A 167 -2.94 -7.72 2.04
N ALA A 168 -3.79 -7.00 1.29
CA ALA A 168 -4.26 -5.68 1.66
C ALA A 168 -5.14 -5.73 2.93
N HIS A 169 -5.00 -4.70 3.77
CA HIS A 169 -5.89 -4.53 4.92
C HIS A 169 -7.32 -4.19 4.47
N PHE A 170 -7.45 -3.27 3.52
CA PHE A 170 -8.73 -2.87 2.94
C PHE A 170 -9.02 -3.74 1.72
N LYS A 171 -9.81 -4.80 1.95
CA LYS A 171 -10.26 -5.68 0.87
C LYS A 171 -11.17 -4.92 -0.08
N GLY A 172 -10.85 -4.94 -1.35
CA GLY A 172 -11.61 -4.23 -2.40
C GLY A 172 -10.92 -2.95 -2.91
N GLU A 173 -9.83 -2.52 -2.29
CA GLU A 173 -8.92 -1.57 -2.93
C GLU A 173 -7.97 -2.34 -3.85
N ALA A 174 -8.02 -2.02 -5.13
CA ALA A 174 -7.04 -2.56 -6.09
C ALA A 174 -5.71 -1.83 -5.91
N GLU A 175 -5.05 -2.08 -4.76
CA GLU A 175 -3.75 -1.48 -4.47
C GLU A 175 -2.62 -2.27 -5.13
N MET A 176 -1.82 -1.57 -5.93
CA MET A 176 -0.53 -2.06 -6.40
C MET A 176 0.58 -1.33 -5.65
N LEU A 177 1.42 -2.09 -4.98
CA LEU A 177 2.55 -1.57 -4.22
C LEU A 177 3.86 -1.84 -4.95
N PHE A 178 4.68 -0.80 -5.11
CA PHE A 178 6.04 -0.92 -5.62
C PHE A 178 7.05 -0.91 -4.47
N PRO A 179 8.17 -1.64 -4.61
CA PRO A 179 9.23 -1.69 -3.61
C PRO A 179 9.87 -0.31 -3.41
N THR A 180 10.68 -0.20 -2.36
CA THR A 180 11.50 0.98 -2.12
C THR A 180 12.46 1.24 -3.28
N GLN A 181 12.94 2.48 -3.42
CA GLN A 181 13.86 2.89 -4.47
C GLN A 181 13.34 2.73 -5.91
N THR A 182 12.01 2.67 -6.09
CA THR A 182 11.41 2.64 -7.42
C THR A 182 11.79 3.90 -8.20
N ARG A 183 12.28 3.71 -9.41
CA ARG A 183 12.74 4.80 -10.29
C ARG A 183 11.68 5.11 -11.33
N LEU A 184 11.38 6.41 -11.49
CA LEU A 184 10.41 6.92 -12.44
C LEU A 184 11.08 7.92 -13.37
N ARG A 185 10.88 7.80 -14.68
CA ARG A 185 11.25 8.86 -15.62
C ARG A 185 10.02 9.71 -15.90
N VAL A 186 10.16 11.02 -15.84
CA VAL A 186 9.12 11.98 -16.21
C VAL A 186 9.05 12.08 -17.73
N ASP A 187 7.95 11.61 -18.32
CA ASP A 187 7.75 11.59 -19.77
C ASP A 187 7.01 12.85 -20.27
N ARG A 188 6.05 13.34 -19.49
CA ARG A 188 5.23 14.50 -19.84
C ARG A 188 4.67 15.21 -18.62
N VAL A 189 4.56 16.52 -18.68
CA VAL A 189 3.93 17.36 -17.66
C VAL A 189 2.91 18.27 -18.33
N VAL A 190 1.67 18.28 -17.83
CA VAL A 190 0.56 19.07 -18.36
C VAL A 190 -0.05 19.89 -17.23
N SER A 191 -0.03 21.20 -17.36
CA SER A 191 -0.65 22.15 -16.43
C SER A 191 -2.16 22.24 -16.67
N SER A 192 -2.94 22.54 -15.63
CA SER A 192 -4.40 22.77 -15.74
C SER A 192 -4.80 23.93 -16.67
N THR A 193 -3.84 24.75 -17.07
CA THR A 193 -4.04 25.84 -18.05
C THR A 193 -3.68 25.43 -19.48
N SER A 194 -3.15 24.22 -19.70
CA SER A 194 -2.78 23.73 -21.03
C SER A 194 -4.02 23.25 -21.80
N GLY A 195 -4.06 23.48 -23.10
CA GLY A 195 -5.19 23.10 -23.95
C GLY A 195 -5.45 21.60 -24.06
N ASP A 196 -4.45 20.77 -23.76
CA ASP A 196 -4.53 19.31 -23.79
C ASP A 196 -4.79 18.67 -22.39
N PHE A 197 -4.96 19.51 -21.35
CA PHE A 197 -5.17 19.04 -19.99
C PHE A 197 -6.42 18.14 -19.85
N ASP A 198 -7.56 18.59 -20.34
CA ASP A 198 -8.81 17.84 -20.23
C ASP A 198 -8.78 16.55 -21.07
N THR A 199 -8.09 16.58 -22.22
CA THR A 199 -7.89 15.39 -23.03
C THR A 199 -7.10 14.33 -22.26
N LEU A 200 -6.02 14.71 -21.60
CA LEU A 200 -5.22 13.79 -20.79
C LEU A 200 -5.97 13.36 -19.52
N LEU A 201 -6.65 14.28 -18.83
CA LEU A 201 -7.42 13.98 -17.61
C LEU A 201 -8.46 12.90 -17.88
N ASN A 202 -9.15 12.95 -19.01
CA ASN A 202 -10.17 11.97 -19.41
C ASN A 202 -9.57 10.55 -19.63
N THR A 203 -8.26 10.40 -19.71
CA THR A 203 -7.57 9.09 -19.76
C THR A 203 -7.17 8.55 -18.40
N ILE A 204 -7.39 9.32 -17.31
CA ILE A 204 -7.05 8.95 -15.95
C ILE A 204 -8.33 8.68 -15.17
N PRO A 205 -8.65 7.44 -14.84
CA PRO A 205 -9.78 7.15 -13.96
C PRO A 205 -9.51 7.75 -12.58
N THR A 206 -10.50 8.44 -12.01
CA THR A 206 -10.38 9.07 -10.68
C THR A 206 -11.38 8.48 -9.71
N SER A 207 -11.01 8.48 -8.39
CA SER A 207 -11.96 8.22 -7.32
C SER A 207 -12.92 9.41 -7.23
N ASP A 208 -14.20 9.13 -7.23
CA ASP A 208 -15.28 10.12 -7.15
C ASP A 208 -15.42 11.03 -8.40
N ASN A 209 -16.52 11.73 -8.48
CA ASN A 209 -16.89 12.57 -9.63
C ASN A 209 -15.75 13.48 -10.05
N ALA A 210 -15.07 13.13 -11.13
CA ALA A 210 -13.93 13.90 -11.67
C ALA A 210 -14.31 15.37 -11.93
N SER A 211 -15.58 15.64 -12.25
CA SER A 211 -16.12 16.98 -12.42
C SER A 211 -16.01 17.84 -11.17
N ASP A 212 -16.30 17.26 -9.98
CA ASP A 212 -16.31 18.01 -8.72
C ASP A 212 -14.89 18.29 -8.21
N ASN A 213 -13.94 17.46 -8.62
CA ASN A 213 -12.54 17.55 -8.23
C ASN A 213 -11.63 18.22 -9.29
N ARG A 214 -12.17 18.53 -10.47
CA ARG A 214 -11.41 19.11 -11.60
C ARG A 214 -10.66 20.38 -11.20
N SER A 215 -11.28 21.27 -10.43
CA SER A 215 -10.66 22.52 -9.95
C SER A 215 -9.50 22.32 -8.99
N ARG A 216 -9.40 21.17 -8.33
CA ARG A 216 -8.32 20.84 -7.39
C ARG A 216 -7.08 20.34 -8.11
N ILE A 217 -7.26 19.74 -9.31
CA ILE A 217 -6.15 19.14 -10.06
C ILE A 217 -5.45 20.24 -10.85
N LYS A 218 -4.21 20.52 -10.51
CA LYS A 218 -3.40 21.58 -11.14
C LYS A 218 -2.44 21.05 -12.18
N ARG A 219 -2.09 19.76 -12.12
CA ARG A 219 -1.20 19.15 -13.10
C ARG A 219 -1.42 17.64 -13.24
N LEU A 220 -1.13 17.19 -14.44
CA LEU A 220 -1.09 15.78 -14.82
C LEU A 220 0.33 15.46 -15.27
N ILE A 221 0.86 14.32 -14.80
CA ILE A 221 2.23 13.92 -15.13
C ILE A 221 2.20 12.47 -15.61
N GLU A 222 2.69 12.23 -16.82
CA GLU A 222 2.97 10.90 -17.30
C GLU A 222 4.40 10.54 -16.95
N VAL A 223 4.58 9.37 -16.35
CA VAL A 223 5.89 8.82 -15.98
C VAL A 223 5.99 7.36 -16.41
N SER A 224 7.21 6.87 -16.58
CA SER A 224 7.50 5.46 -16.82
C SER A 224 8.32 4.89 -15.67
N VAL A 225 7.98 3.70 -15.18
CA VAL A 225 8.85 2.91 -14.30
C VAL A 225 10.07 2.45 -15.12
N LEU A 226 11.28 2.50 -14.51
CA LEU A 226 12.55 2.12 -15.13
C LEU A 226 13.06 0.78 -14.62
#